data_fa75bb3216effd5b2b01a53a722e9115
#
_entry.id   fa75bb3216effd5b2b01a53a722e9115
#
_cell.length_a   1.000
_cell.length_b   1.000
_cell.length_c   1.000
_cell.angle_alpha   90.00
_cell.angle_beta   90.00
_cell.angle_gamma   90.00
#
_symmetry.space_group_name_H-M   'P 1'
#
loop_
_entity.id
_entity.type
_entity.pdbx_description
1 polymer ?
#
loop_
_entity_poly.entity_id
_entity_poly.type
_entity_poly.pdbx_seq_one_letter_code
_entity_poly.pdbx_strand_id
1 'polypeptide(L)'
;ALTWHGKHDVRADTVPDPEIINPRDAIIKITSTAICGSDLHLYDGVIPGVVPGDVLGHEFMGEVVETGSASDLKKGQRVVVPFTISCGGCFHCKQQQYSACDNSNPAEKQDMSATLYGQPMAALFGYSHLTGGYSGGQAEYARVPFSDVGPIVVPDHLEDDKVLFLSDILPTGWMAAENADIQPDDTVAVWGCGPVGLFAIQSAIVMGASKVIAIDHYPNRLALAKQLG
;
A
#
# COMPACT_ATOMS: atom_id res chain seq x y z
N ALA A 1 -5.38 13.69 -11.48
CA ALA A 1 -5.52 12.71 -10.41
C ALA A 1 -6.98 12.26 -10.26
N LEU A 2 -7.21 11.10 -9.65
CA LEU A 2 -8.53 10.72 -9.15
C LEU A 2 -8.72 11.27 -7.76
N THR A 3 -9.73 12.12 -7.57
CA THR A 3 -10.03 12.81 -6.32
C THR A 3 -11.38 12.42 -5.76
N TRP A 4 -11.46 12.27 -4.45
CA TRP A 4 -12.70 12.00 -3.74
C TRP A 4 -13.46 13.29 -3.46
N HIS A 5 -14.79 13.31 -3.71
CA HIS A 5 -15.66 14.48 -3.49
C HIS A 5 -16.84 14.19 -2.56
N GLY A 6 -17.00 12.93 -2.20
CA GLY A 6 -18.10 12.49 -1.35
C GLY A 6 -18.42 11.01 -1.59
N LYS A 7 -19.38 10.50 -0.84
CA LYS A 7 -19.85 9.13 -1.04
C LYS A 7 -20.35 8.93 -2.47
N HIS A 8 -19.78 7.94 -3.17
CA HIS A 8 -20.05 7.59 -4.57
C HIS A 8 -19.71 8.70 -5.57
N ASP A 9 -18.82 9.64 -5.19
CA ASP A 9 -18.38 10.73 -6.06
C ASP A 9 -16.84 10.79 -6.09
N VAL A 10 -16.25 10.21 -7.13
CA VAL A 10 -14.83 10.29 -7.46
C VAL A 10 -14.69 10.87 -8.85
N ARG A 11 -13.76 11.82 -9.02
CA ARG A 11 -13.60 12.59 -10.26
C ARG A 11 -12.16 12.58 -10.74
N ALA A 12 -11.97 12.73 -12.05
CA ALA A 12 -10.67 13.01 -12.64
C ALA A 12 -10.45 14.52 -12.68
N ASP A 13 -9.69 15.04 -11.73
CA ASP A 13 -9.43 16.47 -11.58
C ASP A 13 -8.00 16.85 -11.91
N THR A 14 -7.80 18.10 -12.31
CA THR A 14 -6.47 18.71 -12.34
C THR A 14 -6.15 19.20 -10.93
N VAL A 15 -5.07 18.68 -10.36
CA VAL A 15 -4.55 19.06 -9.04
C VAL A 15 -3.17 19.72 -9.19
N PRO A 16 -2.69 20.48 -8.20
CA PRO A 16 -1.33 21.02 -8.23
C PRO A 16 -0.27 19.89 -8.35
N ASP A 17 0.78 20.18 -9.08
CA ASP A 17 1.93 19.25 -9.15
C ASP A 17 2.57 19.08 -7.78
N PRO A 18 3.03 17.86 -7.43
CA PRO A 18 3.72 17.64 -6.17
C PRO A 18 5.12 18.30 -6.18
N GLU A 19 5.54 18.80 -5.01
CA GLU A 19 6.82 19.46 -4.83
C GLU A 19 7.68 18.75 -3.76
N ILE A 20 9.01 18.84 -3.86
CA ILE A 20 9.94 18.44 -2.80
C ILE A 20 9.78 19.40 -1.62
N ILE A 21 9.26 18.91 -0.49
CA ILE A 21 9.06 19.70 0.74
C ILE A 21 10.16 19.39 1.76
N ASN A 22 10.69 18.15 1.73
CA ASN A 22 11.71 17.69 2.66
C ASN A 22 12.89 17.11 1.89
N PRO A 23 14.15 17.26 2.36
CA PRO A 23 15.31 16.66 1.71
C PRO A 23 15.24 15.14 1.46
N ARG A 24 14.41 14.42 2.19
CA ARG A 24 14.18 12.97 2.04
C ARG A 24 13.00 12.61 1.12
N ASP A 25 12.40 13.59 0.44
CA ASP A 25 11.31 13.34 -0.50
C ASP A 25 11.83 12.91 -1.87
N ALA A 26 10.98 12.20 -2.61
CA ALA A 26 11.11 12.01 -4.05
C ALA A 26 9.79 12.30 -4.76
N ILE A 27 9.85 12.72 -6.03
CA ILE A 27 8.69 12.80 -6.92
C ILE A 27 8.75 11.63 -7.89
N ILE A 28 7.65 10.88 -7.94
CA ILE A 28 7.50 9.71 -8.79
C ILE A 28 6.48 10.04 -9.89
N LYS A 29 6.88 9.84 -11.14
CA LYS A 29 5.96 9.79 -12.28
C LYS A 29 5.34 8.41 -12.31
N ILE A 30 4.03 8.32 -12.09
CA ILE A 30 3.32 7.06 -11.96
C ILE A 30 3.26 6.36 -13.32
N THR A 31 3.65 5.09 -13.36
CA THR A 31 3.53 4.22 -14.54
C THR A 31 2.40 3.21 -14.38
N SER A 32 2.17 2.77 -13.16
CA SER A 32 1.10 1.82 -12.85
C SER A 32 0.52 2.07 -11.46
N THR A 33 -0.79 1.94 -11.34
CA THR A 33 -1.52 2.00 -10.07
C THR A 33 -2.65 0.98 -10.06
N ALA A 34 -3.01 0.49 -8.89
CA ALA A 34 -4.15 -0.42 -8.72
C ALA A 34 -5.30 0.24 -7.96
N ILE A 35 -6.48 -0.36 -8.07
CA ILE A 35 -7.65 -0.05 -7.24
C ILE A 35 -7.81 -1.21 -6.26
N CYS A 36 -7.65 -0.92 -4.98
CA CYS A 36 -7.83 -1.86 -3.90
C CYS A 36 -9.29 -1.93 -3.41
N GLY A 37 -9.64 -2.99 -2.72
CA GLY A 37 -10.92 -3.05 -1.99
C GLY A 37 -11.07 -1.94 -0.95
N SER A 38 -9.97 -1.45 -0.39
CA SER A 38 -9.95 -0.31 0.53
C SER A 38 -10.39 1.01 -0.12
N ASP A 39 -10.06 1.23 -1.39
CA ASP A 39 -10.53 2.41 -2.14
C ASP A 39 -12.07 2.40 -2.29
N LEU A 40 -12.67 1.21 -2.40
CA LEU A 40 -14.13 1.07 -2.46
C LEU A 40 -14.77 1.46 -1.13
N HIS A 41 -14.13 1.21 0.01
CA HIS A 41 -14.63 1.68 1.32
C HIS A 41 -14.57 3.20 1.44
N LEU A 42 -13.54 3.87 0.85
CA LEU A 42 -13.49 5.33 0.75
C LEU A 42 -14.62 5.84 -0.16
N TYR A 43 -14.81 5.21 -1.32
CA TYR A 43 -15.87 5.51 -2.28
C TYR A 43 -17.28 5.38 -1.64
N ASP A 44 -17.50 4.33 -0.85
CA ASP A 44 -18.76 4.10 -0.14
C ASP A 44 -18.94 5.00 1.10
N GLY A 45 -17.95 5.82 1.44
CA GLY A 45 -17.99 6.73 2.58
C GLY A 45 -18.03 6.01 3.94
N VAL A 46 -17.48 4.80 4.02
CA VAL A 46 -17.40 4.00 5.26
C VAL A 46 -16.24 4.47 6.14
N ILE A 47 -15.15 4.91 5.53
CA ILE A 47 -13.95 5.38 6.24
C ILE A 47 -14.10 6.85 6.59
N PRO A 48 -14.01 7.25 7.88
CA PRO A 48 -14.07 8.64 8.27
C PRO A 48 -12.78 9.40 7.95
N GLY A 49 -12.88 10.73 7.90
CA GLY A 49 -11.72 11.62 7.76
C GLY A 49 -11.19 11.76 6.33
N VAL A 50 -11.96 11.35 5.32
CA VAL A 50 -11.70 11.70 3.92
C VAL A 50 -12.35 13.06 3.65
N VAL A 51 -11.66 13.95 2.95
CA VAL A 51 -12.18 15.29 2.62
C VAL A 51 -12.23 15.49 1.10
N PRO A 52 -13.17 16.34 0.59
CA PRO A 52 -13.25 16.62 -0.84
C PRO A 52 -11.93 17.17 -1.40
N GLY A 53 -11.44 16.56 -2.47
CA GLY A 53 -10.17 16.88 -3.11
C GLY A 53 -9.02 15.92 -2.74
N ASP A 54 -9.20 15.02 -1.79
CA ASP A 54 -8.19 13.99 -1.49
C ASP A 54 -7.91 13.12 -2.71
N VAL A 55 -6.63 12.97 -3.05
CA VAL A 55 -6.16 12.10 -4.14
C VAL A 55 -6.06 10.67 -3.63
N LEU A 56 -6.78 9.76 -4.29
CA LEU A 56 -6.86 8.35 -3.92
C LEU A 56 -5.65 7.54 -4.41
N GLY A 57 -5.58 6.26 -3.98
CA GLY A 57 -4.64 5.26 -4.46
C GLY A 57 -3.41 5.07 -3.58
N HIS A 58 -3.34 3.90 -2.95
CA HIS A 58 -2.23 3.51 -2.07
C HIS A 58 -1.37 2.40 -2.67
N GLU A 59 -1.74 1.86 -3.82
CA GLU A 59 -0.99 0.85 -4.55
C GLU A 59 -0.46 1.44 -5.86
N PHE A 60 0.82 1.87 -5.88
CA PHE A 60 1.39 2.48 -7.06
C PHE A 60 2.88 2.24 -7.21
N MET A 61 3.36 2.45 -8.41
CA MET A 61 4.75 2.42 -8.79
C MET A 61 5.02 3.41 -9.93
N GLY A 62 6.29 3.69 -10.19
CA GLY A 62 6.65 4.58 -11.29
C GLY A 62 8.14 4.87 -11.35
N GLU A 63 8.48 5.90 -12.12
CA GLU A 63 9.83 6.36 -12.34
C GLU A 63 10.13 7.59 -11.47
N VAL A 64 11.29 7.59 -10.81
CA VAL A 64 11.79 8.73 -10.05
C VAL A 64 12.15 9.85 -11.01
N VAL A 65 11.47 11.00 -10.91
CA VAL A 65 11.73 12.19 -11.76
C VAL A 65 12.45 13.29 -11.02
N GLU A 66 12.33 13.36 -9.70
CA GLU A 66 13.01 14.34 -8.85
C GLU A 66 13.29 13.75 -7.47
N THR A 67 14.38 14.17 -6.82
CA THR A 67 14.75 13.74 -5.47
C THR A 67 15.23 14.90 -4.63
N GLY A 68 14.88 14.88 -3.34
CA GLY A 68 15.51 15.74 -2.35
C GLY A 68 16.98 15.34 -2.09
N SER A 69 17.74 16.22 -1.48
CA SER A 69 19.20 16.08 -1.29
C SER A 69 19.62 14.95 -0.37
N ALA A 70 18.70 14.38 0.41
CA ALA A 70 18.94 13.27 1.35
C ALA A 70 18.17 11.99 0.96
N SER A 71 17.65 11.91 -0.25
CA SER A 71 17.08 10.69 -0.82
C SER A 71 18.19 9.81 -1.40
N ASP A 72 18.10 8.50 -1.18
CA ASP A 72 19.02 7.52 -1.77
C ASP A 72 18.62 7.12 -3.21
N LEU A 73 17.42 7.49 -3.63
CA LEU A 73 16.92 7.22 -4.97
C LEU A 73 17.62 8.10 -6.04
N LYS A 74 17.65 7.60 -7.26
CA LYS A 74 18.21 8.32 -8.41
C LYS A 74 17.15 8.52 -9.48
N LYS A 75 17.16 9.69 -10.11
CA LYS A 75 16.30 9.97 -11.27
C LYS A 75 16.45 8.88 -12.34
N GLY A 76 15.32 8.42 -12.87
CA GLY A 76 15.22 7.34 -13.84
C GLY A 76 15.09 5.94 -13.24
N GLN A 77 15.26 5.77 -11.93
CA GLN A 77 14.98 4.49 -11.30
C GLN A 77 13.47 4.21 -11.26
N ARG A 78 13.10 2.97 -11.56
CA ARG A 78 11.73 2.48 -11.35
C ARG A 78 11.58 1.98 -9.91
N VAL A 79 10.53 2.37 -9.24
CA VAL A 79 10.29 2.01 -7.84
C VAL A 79 8.83 1.59 -7.63
N VAL A 80 8.63 0.56 -6.81
CA VAL A 80 7.35 0.27 -6.16
C VAL A 80 7.29 1.01 -4.85
N VAL A 81 6.19 1.67 -4.56
CA VAL A 81 6.02 2.47 -3.34
C VAL A 81 5.06 1.73 -2.40
N PRO A 82 5.53 1.25 -1.23
CA PRO A 82 4.67 0.66 -0.21
C PRO A 82 3.62 1.65 0.27
N PHE A 83 2.42 1.17 0.54
CA PHE A 83 1.30 2.00 0.98
C PHE A 83 1.54 2.73 2.30
N THR A 84 2.38 2.15 3.17
CA THR A 84 2.74 2.71 4.48
C THR A 84 3.92 3.66 4.38
N ILE A 85 3.79 4.85 4.96
CA ILE A 85 4.86 5.83 5.05
C ILE A 85 5.59 5.65 6.38
N SER A 86 6.91 5.46 6.35
CA SER A 86 7.72 5.24 7.55
C SER A 86 9.03 6.01 7.53
N CYS A 87 9.44 6.54 8.68
CA CYS A 87 10.60 7.43 8.78
C CYS A 87 11.96 6.72 8.89
N GLY A 88 11.98 5.41 9.18
CA GLY A 88 13.20 4.62 9.37
C GLY A 88 13.96 4.86 10.67
N GLY A 89 13.68 5.93 11.41
CA GLY A 89 14.50 6.37 12.54
C GLY A 89 13.85 6.33 13.94
N CYS A 90 12.52 6.23 14.03
CA CYS A 90 11.81 6.17 15.31
C CYS A 90 11.96 4.80 16.01
N PHE A 91 11.44 4.68 17.23
CA PHE A 91 11.50 3.45 18.01
C PHE A 91 10.93 2.26 17.23
N HIS A 92 9.73 2.38 16.68
CA HIS A 92 9.08 1.32 15.94
C HIS A 92 9.80 0.95 14.65
N CYS A 93 10.22 1.94 13.86
CA CYS A 93 10.96 1.69 12.61
C CYS A 93 12.27 0.94 12.85
N LYS A 94 13.00 1.25 13.93
CA LYS A 94 14.24 0.52 14.30
C LYS A 94 13.98 -0.94 14.67
N GLN A 95 12.76 -1.29 15.03
CA GLN A 95 12.32 -2.65 15.29
C GLN A 95 11.61 -3.28 14.08
N GLN A 96 11.69 -2.65 12.91
CA GLN A 96 11.02 -3.08 11.68
C GLN A 96 9.47 -3.09 11.75
N GLN A 97 8.91 -2.40 12.74
CA GLN A 97 7.46 -2.21 12.90
C GLN A 97 7.02 -0.93 12.15
N TYR A 98 7.18 -0.93 10.84
CA TYR A 98 6.98 0.26 10.02
C TYR A 98 5.54 0.79 10.05
N SER A 99 4.54 -0.08 10.15
CA SER A 99 3.12 0.28 10.27
C SER A 99 2.76 1.00 11.58
N ALA A 100 3.65 0.97 12.55
CA ALA A 100 3.53 1.69 13.82
C ALA A 100 4.47 2.92 13.90
N CYS A 101 4.92 3.45 12.74
CA CYS A 101 5.77 4.62 12.71
C CYS A 101 5.06 5.83 13.37
N ASP A 102 5.63 6.33 14.46
CA ASP A 102 5.09 7.45 15.24
C ASP A 102 5.50 8.83 14.68
N ASN A 103 6.30 8.88 13.62
CA ASN A 103 6.82 10.11 13.04
C ASN A 103 6.28 10.46 11.63
N SER A 104 5.55 9.56 10.98
CA SER A 104 5.00 9.83 9.63
C SER A 104 3.60 10.42 9.68
N ASN A 105 2.81 10.12 10.70
CA ASN A 105 1.48 10.67 10.90
C ASN A 105 1.54 11.88 11.84
N PRO A 106 0.95 13.03 11.51
CA PRO A 106 0.94 14.21 12.37
C PRO A 106 0.39 13.93 13.78
N ALA A 107 1.02 14.49 14.81
CA ALA A 107 0.71 14.19 16.21
C ALA A 107 -0.77 14.45 16.57
N GLU A 108 -1.36 15.52 16.03
CA GLU A 108 -2.77 15.87 16.24
C GLU A 108 -3.76 14.86 15.66
N LYS A 109 -3.32 14.01 14.74
CA LYS A 109 -4.12 12.95 14.14
C LYS A 109 -3.86 11.57 14.75
N GLN A 110 -2.70 11.39 15.38
CA GLN A 110 -2.35 10.15 16.07
C GLN A 110 -3.28 9.87 17.24
N ASP A 111 -3.68 10.89 18.02
CA ASP A 111 -4.62 10.72 19.13
C ASP A 111 -5.97 10.19 18.65
N MET A 112 -6.45 10.66 17.49
CA MET A 112 -7.70 10.18 16.90
C MET A 112 -7.55 8.75 16.38
N SER A 113 -6.45 8.42 15.70
CA SER A 113 -6.18 7.05 15.26
C SER A 113 -6.00 6.10 16.45
N ALA A 114 -5.31 6.51 17.50
CA ALA A 114 -5.17 5.73 18.74
C ALA A 114 -6.52 5.46 19.39
N THR A 115 -7.43 6.44 19.40
CA THR A 115 -8.79 6.29 19.93
C THR A 115 -9.62 5.28 19.13
N LEU A 116 -9.53 5.31 17.79
CA LEU A 116 -10.32 4.45 16.90
C LEU A 116 -9.74 3.04 16.76
N TYR A 117 -8.42 2.92 16.71
CA TYR A 117 -7.73 1.65 16.43
C TYR A 117 -7.00 1.07 17.64
N GLY A 118 -7.03 1.76 18.78
CA GLY A 118 -6.36 1.32 20.02
C GLY A 118 -4.85 1.58 20.04
N GLN A 119 -4.27 2.14 18.98
CA GLN A 119 -2.84 2.48 18.87
C GLN A 119 -2.60 3.54 17.80
N PRO A 120 -1.52 4.32 17.87
CA PRO A 120 -1.08 5.17 16.78
C PRO A 120 -0.78 4.33 15.54
N MET A 121 -1.07 4.88 14.36
CA MET A 121 -0.77 4.26 13.07
C MET A 121 0.18 5.14 12.27
N ALA A 122 1.02 4.52 11.47
CA ALA A 122 1.81 5.23 10.46
C ALA A 122 0.89 5.93 9.44
N ALA A 123 1.43 6.91 8.74
CA ALA A 123 0.73 7.52 7.63
C ALA A 123 0.59 6.55 6.44
N LEU A 124 -0.47 6.74 5.67
CA LEU A 124 -0.77 5.98 4.45
C LEU A 124 -0.91 6.95 3.27
N PHE A 125 -0.53 6.48 2.09
CA PHE A 125 -0.85 7.19 0.84
C PHE A 125 -2.31 7.01 0.48
N GLY A 126 -2.93 8.05 -0.13
CA GLY A 126 -4.23 7.97 -0.78
C GLY A 126 -5.36 7.45 0.11
N TYR A 127 -5.29 7.73 1.40
CA TYR A 127 -6.24 7.26 2.40
C TYR A 127 -6.78 8.44 3.24
N SER A 128 -7.41 8.18 4.37
CA SER A 128 -8.05 9.22 5.17
C SER A 128 -7.05 10.09 5.96
N HIS A 129 -7.51 11.27 6.41
CA HIS A 129 -6.72 12.16 7.26
C HIS A 129 -6.44 11.60 8.66
N LEU A 130 -7.09 10.50 9.08
CA LEU A 130 -6.71 9.75 10.28
C LEU A 130 -5.31 9.12 10.16
N THR A 131 -4.90 8.85 8.94
CA THR A 131 -3.60 8.28 8.60
C THR A 131 -2.73 9.27 7.83
N GLY A 132 -2.80 10.55 8.19
CA GLY A 132 -1.93 11.61 7.69
C GLY A 132 -2.46 12.42 6.53
N GLY A 133 -3.42 11.92 5.71
CA GLY A 133 -4.00 12.63 4.58
C GLY A 133 -2.98 12.91 3.45
N TYR A 134 -2.06 11.98 3.20
CA TYR A 134 -1.12 12.08 2.10
C TYR A 134 -1.79 11.73 0.79
N SER A 135 -1.49 12.50 -0.26
CA SER A 135 -1.97 12.23 -1.62
C SER A 135 -1.50 10.86 -2.10
N GLY A 136 -2.39 10.16 -2.81
CA GLY A 136 -2.13 8.83 -3.36
C GLY A 136 -1.55 8.84 -4.77
N GLY A 137 -1.39 7.65 -5.32
CA GLY A 137 -0.80 7.40 -6.63
C GLY A 137 -1.81 7.13 -7.75
N GLN A 138 -3.13 7.32 -7.54
CA GLN A 138 -4.09 7.41 -8.65
C GLN A 138 -4.01 8.79 -9.30
N ALA A 139 -2.81 9.16 -9.74
CA ALA A 139 -2.39 10.45 -10.26
C ALA A 139 -1.29 10.27 -11.31
N GLU A 140 -0.92 11.33 -12.02
CA GLU A 140 0.23 11.30 -12.93
C GLU A 140 1.56 11.36 -12.18
N TYR A 141 1.58 12.07 -11.05
CA TYR A 141 2.76 12.23 -10.18
C TYR A 141 2.37 12.13 -8.71
N ALA A 142 3.27 11.63 -7.89
CA ALA A 142 3.12 11.59 -6.44
C ALA A 142 4.42 11.99 -5.72
N ARG A 143 4.30 12.74 -4.61
CA ARG A 143 5.39 12.97 -3.68
C ARG A 143 5.48 11.80 -2.71
N VAL A 144 6.67 11.25 -2.58
CA VAL A 144 6.97 10.14 -1.66
C VAL A 144 7.88 10.65 -0.55
N PRO A 145 7.35 10.88 0.68
CA PRO A 145 8.16 11.23 1.84
C PRO A 145 9.02 10.05 2.30
N PHE A 146 10.15 10.34 2.96
CA PHE A 146 11.09 9.32 3.43
C PHE A 146 11.46 8.30 2.35
N SER A 147 11.75 8.80 1.16
CA SER A 147 12.00 7.99 -0.03
C SER A 147 13.25 7.11 0.05
N ASP A 148 14.08 7.32 1.05
CA ASP A 148 15.22 6.49 1.45
C ASP A 148 14.82 5.26 2.30
N VAL A 149 13.53 5.07 2.62
CA VAL A 149 13.06 3.97 3.49
C VAL A 149 12.07 3.05 2.79
N GLY A 150 10.99 3.61 2.25
CA GLY A 150 9.86 2.81 1.74
C GLY A 150 10.07 2.24 0.34
N PRO A 151 10.40 3.05 -0.67
CA PRO A 151 10.43 2.62 -2.06
C PRO A 151 11.40 1.47 -2.34
N ILE A 152 10.96 0.52 -3.15
CA ILE A 152 11.74 -0.64 -3.57
C ILE A 152 12.15 -0.42 -5.04
N VAL A 153 13.46 -0.35 -5.30
CA VAL A 153 13.99 -0.23 -6.67
C VAL A 153 13.71 -1.53 -7.44
N VAL A 154 13.06 -1.40 -8.58
CA VAL A 154 12.66 -2.52 -9.43
C VAL A 154 13.78 -2.84 -10.42
N PRO A 155 14.22 -4.11 -10.53
CA PRO A 155 15.13 -4.54 -11.59
C PRO A 155 14.52 -4.33 -12.99
N ASP A 156 15.35 -3.91 -13.95
CA ASP A 156 14.90 -3.53 -15.30
C ASP A 156 14.17 -4.65 -16.06
N HIS A 157 14.50 -5.91 -15.76
CA HIS A 157 13.90 -7.07 -16.41
C HIS A 157 12.52 -7.48 -15.89
N LEU A 158 12.02 -6.81 -14.83
CA LEU A 158 10.69 -7.07 -14.28
C LEU A 158 9.70 -6.02 -14.79
N GLU A 159 8.63 -6.48 -15.39
CA GLU A 159 7.53 -5.63 -15.86
C GLU A 159 6.68 -5.13 -14.68
N ASP A 160 6.01 -3.99 -14.85
CA ASP A 160 5.21 -3.34 -13.80
C ASP A 160 4.11 -4.27 -13.26
N ASP A 161 3.45 -5.05 -14.14
CA ASP A 161 2.37 -5.98 -13.76
C ASP A 161 2.83 -7.13 -12.86
N LYS A 162 4.14 -7.40 -12.79
CA LYS A 162 4.73 -8.43 -11.94
C LYS A 162 5.08 -7.95 -10.55
N VAL A 163 5.24 -6.64 -10.37
CA VAL A 163 5.82 -6.06 -9.14
C VAL A 163 4.91 -5.04 -8.46
N LEU A 164 3.91 -4.48 -9.15
CA LEU A 164 3.00 -3.47 -8.61
C LEU A 164 2.41 -3.89 -7.25
N PHE A 165 2.01 -5.14 -7.12
CA PHE A 165 1.35 -5.66 -5.91
C PHE A 165 2.26 -5.83 -4.69
N LEU A 166 3.59 -5.61 -4.86
CA LEU A 166 4.51 -5.43 -3.73
C LEU A 166 4.19 -4.17 -2.91
N SER A 167 3.41 -3.24 -3.48
CA SER A 167 2.99 -2.03 -2.80
C SER A 167 2.08 -2.28 -1.61
N ASP A 168 1.19 -3.31 -1.67
CA ASP A 168 0.25 -3.65 -0.59
C ASP A 168 -0.16 -5.13 -0.58
N ILE A 169 -0.96 -5.58 -1.56
CA ILE A 169 -1.74 -6.83 -1.41
C ILE A 169 -0.88 -8.09 -1.36
N LEU A 170 0.31 -8.10 -1.94
CA LEU A 170 1.23 -9.22 -1.81
C LEU A 170 1.79 -9.31 -0.37
N PRO A 171 2.42 -8.25 0.21
CA PRO A 171 2.87 -8.30 1.59
C PRO A 171 1.71 -8.49 2.59
N THR A 172 0.51 -8.02 2.30
CA THR A 172 -0.69 -8.27 3.12
C THR A 172 -1.05 -9.75 3.12
N GLY A 173 -1.04 -10.42 1.97
CA GLY A 173 -1.25 -11.88 1.87
C GLY A 173 -0.13 -12.69 2.51
N TRP A 174 1.12 -12.25 2.37
CA TRP A 174 2.30 -12.84 3.01
C TRP A 174 2.19 -12.76 4.53
N MET A 175 1.90 -11.59 5.07
CA MET A 175 1.73 -11.37 6.52
C MET A 175 0.63 -12.26 7.11
N ALA A 176 -0.46 -12.49 6.38
CA ALA A 176 -1.52 -13.40 6.83
C ALA A 176 -1.00 -14.85 6.99
N ALA A 177 -0.20 -15.32 6.05
CA ALA A 177 0.40 -16.65 6.09
C ALA A 177 1.49 -16.75 7.18
N GLU A 178 2.33 -15.70 7.31
CA GLU A 178 3.37 -15.62 8.35
C GLU A 178 2.76 -15.62 9.76
N ASN A 179 1.72 -14.83 10.00
CA ASN A 179 1.02 -14.77 11.29
C ASN A 179 0.26 -16.06 11.62
N ALA A 180 -0.04 -16.89 10.64
CA ALA A 180 -0.65 -18.21 10.86
C ALA A 180 0.37 -19.25 11.33
N ASP A 181 1.67 -18.91 11.39
CA ASP A 181 2.77 -19.80 11.85
C ASP A 181 2.74 -21.18 11.16
N ILE A 182 2.61 -21.16 9.82
CA ILE A 182 2.42 -22.36 9.01
C ILE A 182 3.63 -23.30 9.15
N GLN A 183 3.34 -24.55 9.49
CA GLN A 183 4.35 -25.61 9.61
C GLN A 183 4.26 -26.57 8.40
N PRO A 184 5.34 -27.29 8.10
CA PRO A 184 5.28 -28.41 7.16
C PRO A 184 4.14 -29.38 7.52
N ASP A 185 3.46 -29.87 6.51
CA ASP A 185 2.30 -30.78 6.62
C ASP A 185 0.98 -30.17 7.11
N ASP A 186 0.92 -28.84 7.37
CA ASP A 186 -0.31 -28.16 7.69
C ASP A 186 -1.30 -28.14 6.52
N THR A 187 -2.59 -28.19 6.86
CA THR A 187 -3.69 -27.87 5.95
C THR A 187 -4.22 -26.49 6.28
N VAL A 188 -4.09 -25.55 5.35
CA VAL A 188 -4.48 -24.15 5.52
C VAL A 188 -5.78 -23.89 4.76
N ALA A 189 -6.75 -23.24 5.40
CA ALA A 189 -7.98 -22.76 4.77
C ALA A 189 -7.93 -21.24 4.58
N VAL A 190 -8.13 -20.78 3.33
CA VAL A 190 -8.19 -19.36 2.99
C VAL A 190 -9.62 -19.02 2.57
N TRP A 191 -10.25 -18.14 3.35
CA TRP A 191 -11.62 -17.71 3.14
C TRP A 191 -11.66 -16.39 2.35
N GLY A 192 -12.13 -16.46 1.11
CA GLY A 192 -12.10 -15.37 0.14
C GLY A 192 -10.89 -15.48 -0.81
N CYS A 193 -11.18 -15.70 -2.10
CA CYS A 193 -10.16 -15.79 -3.15
C CYS A 193 -10.12 -14.48 -3.98
N GLY A 194 -10.25 -13.33 -3.30
CA GLY A 194 -9.93 -12.03 -3.86
C GLY A 194 -8.40 -11.85 -4.00
N PRO A 195 -7.91 -10.68 -4.45
CA PRO A 195 -6.47 -10.48 -4.69
C PRO A 195 -5.60 -10.80 -3.46
N VAL A 196 -5.95 -10.32 -2.28
CA VAL A 196 -5.22 -10.64 -1.02
C VAL A 196 -5.28 -12.15 -0.71
N GLY A 197 -6.47 -12.77 -0.83
CA GLY A 197 -6.63 -14.21 -0.58
C GLY A 197 -5.82 -15.08 -1.54
N LEU A 198 -5.70 -14.68 -2.80
CA LEU A 198 -4.84 -15.37 -3.78
C LEU A 198 -3.37 -15.30 -3.40
N PHE A 199 -2.88 -14.13 -2.95
CA PHE A 199 -1.51 -14.02 -2.44
C PHE A 199 -1.32 -14.76 -1.12
N ALA A 200 -2.33 -14.80 -0.24
CA ALA A 200 -2.25 -15.62 0.99
C ALA A 200 -2.16 -17.12 0.67
N ILE A 201 -2.90 -17.61 -0.34
CA ILE A 201 -2.80 -18.99 -0.85
C ILE A 201 -1.39 -19.30 -1.33
N GLN A 202 -0.83 -18.45 -2.20
CA GLN A 202 0.53 -18.62 -2.72
C GLN A 202 1.57 -18.56 -1.59
N SER A 203 1.43 -17.61 -0.66
CA SER A 203 2.31 -17.47 0.48
C SER A 203 2.28 -18.70 1.39
N ALA A 204 1.10 -19.25 1.66
CA ALA A 204 0.95 -20.47 2.45
C ALA A 204 1.67 -21.67 1.80
N ILE A 205 1.57 -21.82 0.48
CA ILE A 205 2.27 -22.86 -0.27
C ILE A 205 3.80 -22.67 -0.17
N VAL A 206 4.28 -21.43 -0.38
CA VAL A 206 5.71 -21.09 -0.29
C VAL A 206 6.26 -21.36 1.12
N MET A 207 5.45 -21.12 2.16
CA MET A 207 5.82 -21.36 3.57
C MET A 207 5.76 -22.84 3.98
N GLY A 208 5.28 -23.73 3.09
CA GLY A 208 5.36 -25.17 3.30
C GLY A 208 4.06 -25.87 3.66
N ALA A 209 2.90 -25.20 3.54
CA ALA A 209 1.62 -25.87 3.69
C ALA A 209 1.52 -27.07 2.73
N SER A 210 1.16 -28.25 3.24
CA SER A 210 0.99 -29.45 2.42
C SER A 210 -0.29 -29.42 1.58
N LYS A 211 -1.26 -28.62 2.02
CA LYS A 211 -2.55 -28.44 1.35
C LYS A 211 -3.13 -27.07 1.67
N VAL A 212 -3.66 -26.39 0.63
CA VAL A 212 -4.46 -25.18 0.82
C VAL A 212 -5.88 -25.42 0.32
N ILE A 213 -6.87 -25.05 1.13
CA ILE A 213 -8.29 -25.11 0.81
C ILE A 213 -8.75 -23.68 0.51
N ALA A 214 -8.96 -23.38 -0.76
CA ALA A 214 -9.50 -22.10 -1.23
C ALA A 214 -11.03 -22.09 -1.13
N ILE A 215 -11.59 -21.12 -0.43
CA ILE A 215 -13.05 -21.01 -0.16
C ILE A 215 -13.55 -19.68 -0.73
N ASP A 216 -14.41 -19.76 -1.74
CA ASP A 216 -15.09 -18.60 -2.35
C ASP A 216 -16.39 -19.06 -3.02
N HIS A 217 -17.27 -18.13 -3.39
CA HIS A 217 -18.49 -18.43 -4.14
C HIS A 217 -18.38 -18.00 -5.61
N TYR A 218 -17.31 -17.31 -6.03
CA TYR A 218 -17.09 -16.91 -7.41
C TYR A 218 -16.26 -17.95 -8.16
N PRO A 219 -16.83 -18.66 -9.18
CA PRO A 219 -16.12 -19.73 -9.88
C PRO A 219 -14.83 -19.30 -10.55
N ASN A 220 -14.78 -18.07 -11.10
CA ASN A 220 -13.58 -17.53 -11.74
C ASN A 220 -12.43 -17.30 -10.74
N ARG A 221 -12.72 -16.89 -9.50
CA ARG A 221 -11.72 -16.73 -8.43
C ARG A 221 -11.16 -18.09 -7.99
N LEU A 222 -12.04 -19.08 -7.82
CA LEU A 222 -11.63 -20.46 -7.50
C LEU A 222 -10.79 -21.07 -8.62
N ALA A 223 -11.15 -20.82 -9.89
CA ALA A 223 -10.36 -21.26 -11.03
C ALA A 223 -8.97 -20.63 -11.04
N LEU A 224 -8.86 -19.33 -10.73
CA LEU A 224 -7.56 -18.64 -10.62
C LEU A 224 -6.75 -19.16 -9.43
N ALA A 225 -7.36 -19.35 -8.27
CA ALA A 225 -6.70 -19.94 -7.11
C ALA A 225 -6.05 -21.30 -7.45
N LYS A 226 -6.79 -22.16 -8.20
CA LYS A 226 -6.28 -23.45 -8.66
C LYS A 226 -5.15 -23.35 -9.69
N GLN A 227 -5.08 -22.27 -10.49
CA GLN A 227 -3.98 -22.05 -11.44
C GLN A 227 -2.70 -21.58 -10.74
N LEU A 228 -2.84 -20.91 -9.61
CA LEU A 228 -1.74 -20.32 -8.86
C LEU A 228 -1.12 -21.31 -7.85
N GLY A 229 -1.70 -22.47 -7.66
CA GLY A 229 -1.26 -23.56 -6.78
C GLY A 229 -2.42 -24.34 -6.21
#